data_7d5ac126745d077544ddffb74c6af68e
#
_entry.id   7d5ac126745d077544ddffb74c6af68e
#
_cell.length_a   1.000
_cell.length_b   1.000
_cell.length_c   1.000
_cell.angle_alpha   90.00
_cell.angle_beta   90.00
_cell.angle_gamma   90.00
#
_symmetry.space_group_name_H-M   'P 1'
#
loop_
_entity.id
_entity.type
_entity.pdbx_description
1 polymer ?
#
loop_
_entity_poly.entity_id
_entity_poly.type
_entity_poly.pdbx_seq_one_letter_code
_entity_poly.pdbx_strand_id
1 'polypeptide(L)'
;ADLGDVVFALSQELGDEGSVEDLDQINGRIHELGDLARRWGPTLADVLAWRDKAAFDLEDLDASPEKVAELESERQTLYDAALAAADVLSAARVAAAADLGARVTEELGSLAMLGASLEVRVTPRDKADDPLGPYGRDDIAFLFTPFEGSPQLPMGKSASGGELSRLMLALELVAADTRGGADQTFIFDEVDAGV
;
A
#
# COMPACT_ATOMS: atom_id res chain seq x y z
N ALA A 1 28.62 81.49 19.10
CA ALA A 1 28.91 80.16 19.49
C ALA A 1 30.41 79.95 19.37
N ASP A 2 31.08 79.71 20.51
CA ASP A 2 32.53 79.50 20.55
C ASP A 2 32.76 78.04 19.95
N LEU A 3 33.90 77.93 19.23
CA LEU A 3 34.29 76.65 18.62
C LEU A 3 34.37 75.54 19.67
N GLY A 4 34.64 75.93 20.94
CA GLY A 4 34.64 75.04 22.09
C GLY A 4 33.28 74.48 22.41
N ASP A 5 32.21 75.21 22.29
CA ASP A 5 30.83 74.77 22.55
C ASP A 5 30.35 73.75 21.51
N VAL A 6 30.74 73.94 20.24
CA VAL A 6 30.47 73.05 19.15
C VAL A 6 31.22 71.70 19.28
N VAL A 7 32.53 71.80 19.65
CA VAL A 7 33.32 70.61 19.91
C VAL A 7 32.85 69.81 21.09
N PHE A 8 32.38 70.51 22.18
CA PHE A 8 31.82 69.84 23.36
C PHE A 8 30.48 69.18 23.05
N ALA A 9 29.63 69.88 22.31
CA ALA A 9 28.33 69.27 21.90
C ALA A 9 28.53 68.04 20.97
N LEU A 10 29.47 68.13 20.02
CA LEU A 10 29.82 67.03 19.15
C LEU A 10 30.48 65.86 19.92
N SER A 11 31.31 66.18 20.93
CA SER A 11 31.93 65.12 21.74
C SER A 11 30.93 64.47 22.71
N GLN A 12 29.85 65.17 23.15
CA GLN A 12 28.74 64.58 23.88
C GLN A 12 27.87 63.68 23.02
N GLU A 13 27.59 64.05 21.79
CA GLU A 13 26.84 63.19 20.85
C GLU A 13 27.64 62.02 20.34
N LEU A 14 28.97 62.18 20.20
CA LEU A 14 29.88 61.09 19.80
C LEU A 14 30.34 60.23 20.99
N GLY A 15 30.15 60.69 22.22
CA GLY A 15 30.60 60.04 23.45
C GLY A 15 29.52 59.20 24.14
N ASP A 16 28.41 58.93 23.51
CA ASP A 16 27.44 57.98 24.03
C ASP A 16 27.98 56.56 23.79
N GLU A 17 28.80 56.08 24.74
CA GLU A 17 29.36 54.74 24.71
C GLU A 17 28.29 53.66 24.60
N GLY A 18 27.02 53.95 24.97
CA GLY A 18 25.86 53.12 24.75
C GLY A 18 25.52 52.90 23.26
N SER A 19 25.79 53.89 22.39
CA SER A 19 25.50 53.81 20.97
C SER A 19 26.47 52.90 20.19
N VAL A 20 27.69 52.71 20.65
CA VAL A 20 28.68 51.83 20.03
C VAL A 20 28.46 50.38 20.44
N GLU A 21 28.17 50.13 21.73
CA GLU A 21 27.76 48.81 22.22
C GLU A 21 26.46 48.33 21.57
N ASP A 22 25.47 49.22 21.39
CA ASP A 22 24.26 48.92 20.67
C ASP A 22 24.48 48.58 19.19
N LEU A 23 25.38 49.29 18.51
CA LEU A 23 25.77 49.02 17.12
C LEU A 23 26.47 47.65 16.98
N ASP A 24 27.37 47.30 17.90
CA ASP A 24 28.03 46.00 17.90
C ASP A 24 27.05 44.84 18.17
N GLN A 25 26.13 45.06 19.07
CA GLN A 25 25.04 44.08 19.31
C GLN A 25 24.13 43.90 18.08
N ILE A 26 23.72 45.00 17.45
CA ILE A 26 22.92 44.99 16.22
C ILE A 26 23.66 44.29 15.09
N ASN A 27 24.95 44.61 14.86
CA ASN A 27 25.77 43.96 13.86
C ASN A 27 25.96 42.48 14.15
N GLY A 28 26.20 42.11 15.39
CA GLY A 28 26.24 40.72 15.84
C GLY A 28 24.93 39.97 15.51
N ARG A 29 23.78 40.60 15.79
CA ARG A 29 22.48 40.01 15.48
C ARG A 29 22.21 39.89 13.98
N ILE A 30 22.60 40.88 13.19
CA ILE A 30 22.52 40.84 11.71
C ILE A 30 23.35 39.67 11.19
N HIS A 31 24.54 39.44 11.75
CA HIS A 31 25.41 38.33 11.34
C HIS A 31 24.79 36.96 11.67
N GLU A 32 24.27 36.79 12.87
CA GLU A 32 23.55 35.57 13.27
C GLU A 32 22.37 35.25 12.35
N LEU A 33 21.55 36.27 12.08
CA LEU A 33 20.41 36.12 11.17
C LEU A 33 20.86 35.81 9.74
N GLY A 34 21.94 36.40 9.27
CA GLY A 34 22.54 36.11 7.97
C GLY A 34 23.07 34.67 7.89
N ASP A 35 23.64 34.17 8.96
CA ASP A 35 24.10 32.77 9.05
C ASP A 35 22.93 31.76 9.02
N LEU A 36 21.88 32.07 9.74
CA LEU A 36 20.64 31.26 9.70
C LEU A 36 20.01 31.25 8.30
N ALA A 37 19.94 32.45 7.66
CA ALA A 37 19.41 32.58 6.31
C ALA A 37 20.22 31.80 5.28
N ARG A 38 21.54 31.80 5.39
CA ARG A 38 22.43 31.03 4.48
C ARG A 38 22.27 29.52 4.60
N ARG A 39 21.94 29.04 5.80
CA ARG A 39 21.84 27.58 6.07
C ARG A 39 20.46 27.03 5.80
N TRP A 40 19.40 27.80 6.09
CA TRP A 40 18.08 27.27 6.24
C TRP A 40 17.01 27.90 5.33
N GLY A 41 17.36 29.02 4.64
CA GLY A 41 16.47 29.66 3.68
C GLY A 41 16.76 31.16 3.51
N PRO A 42 16.53 31.73 2.31
CA PRO A 42 16.94 33.11 1.96
C PRO A 42 16.19 34.19 2.76
N THR A 43 15.04 33.84 3.35
CA THR A 43 14.23 34.76 4.16
C THR A 43 13.97 34.21 5.55
N LEU A 44 13.62 35.10 6.50
CA LEU A 44 13.24 34.69 7.84
C LEU A 44 12.03 33.75 7.81
N ALA A 45 11.09 33.96 6.89
CA ALA A 45 9.93 33.08 6.71
C ALA A 45 10.34 31.66 6.33
N ASP A 46 11.33 31.52 5.44
CA ASP A 46 11.87 30.20 5.03
C ASP A 46 12.57 29.49 6.20
N VAL A 47 13.35 30.23 7.00
CA VAL A 47 14.00 29.70 8.21
C VAL A 47 12.98 29.20 9.21
N LEU A 48 11.90 29.94 9.43
CA LEU A 48 10.82 29.55 10.34
C LEU A 48 10.07 28.33 9.81
N ALA A 49 9.76 28.29 8.52
CA ALA A 49 9.11 27.15 7.88
C ALA A 49 9.98 25.88 7.98
N TRP A 50 11.30 26.02 7.77
CA TRP A 50 12.23 24.93 7.96
C TRP A 50 12.26 24.43 9.41
N ARG A 51 12.28 25.36 10.39
CA ARG A 51 12.23 25.02 11.83
C ARG A 51 10.97 24.23 12.16
N ASP A 52 9.82 24.69 11.69
CA ASP A 52 8.52 24.05 11.99
C ASP A 52 8.44 22.65 11.35
N LYS A 53 8.95 22.50 10.13
CA LYS A 53 9.09 21.20 9.48
C LYS A 53 10.06 20.29 10.23
N ALA A 54 11.23 20.80 10.62
CA ALA A 54 12.22 20.02 11.35
C ALA A 54 11.71 19.61 12.75
N ALA A 55 10.92 20.46 13.41
CA ALA A 55 10.28 20.13 14.68
C ALA A 55 9.27 19.00 14.51
N PHE A 56 8.45 19.05 13.45
CA PHE A 56 7.51 17.97 13.11
C PHE A 56 8.24 16.67 12.77
N ASP A 57 9.28 16.74 11.93
CA ASP A 57 10.08 15.57 11.56
C ASP A 57 10.80 14.97 12.81
N LEU A 58 11.20 15.80 13.78
CA LEU A 58 11.82 15.37 15.03
C LEU A 58 10.81 14.68 15.96
N GLU A 59 9.57 15.16 15.99
CA GLU A 59 8.47 14.56 16.76
C GLU A 59 8.07 13.18 16.17
N ASP A 60 8.12 13.06 14.84
CA ASP A 60 7.88 11.79 14.12
C ASP A 60 9.05 10.79 14.30
N LEU A 61 10.26 11.29 14.59
CA LEU A 61 11.45 10.50 14.91
C LEU A 61 11.59 10.20 16.42
N ASP A 62 10.57 10.51 17.22
CA ASP A 62 10.59 10.21 18.66
C ASP A 62 10.66 8.70 18.88
N ALA A 63 11.86 8.22 19.20
CA ALA A 63 12.15 6.84 19.55
C ALA A 63 12.09 6.61 21.08
N SER A 64 11.31 7.43 21.81
CA SER A 64 11.11 7.20 23.24
C SER A 64 10.52 5.81 23.47
N PRO A 65 10.85 5.13 24.58
CA PRO A 65 10.27 3.83 24.91
C PRO A 65 8.74 3.84 24.92
N GLU A 66 8.14 4.95 25.31
CA GLU A 66 6.69 5.17 25.34
C GLU A 66 6.11 5.20 23.92
N LYS A 67 6.75 5.91 22.98
CA LYS A 67 6.30 5.98 21.59
C LYS A 67 6.46 4.65 20.87
N VAL A 68 7.54 3.94 21.12
CA VAL A 68 7.76 2.58 20.60
C VAL A 68 6.68 1.63 21.09
N ALA A 69 6.35 1.67 22.40
CA ALA A 69 5.30 0.82 22.96
C ALA A 69 3.91 1.16 22.40
N GLU A 70 3.61 2.44 22.17
CA GLU A 70 2.38 2.87 21.50
C GLU A 70 2.28 2.30 20.09
N LEU A 71 3.34 2.46 19.26
CA LEU A 71 3.39 1.96 17.90
C LEU A 71 3.32 0.42 17.83
N GLU A 72 3.96 -0.28 18.77
CA GLU A 72 3.84 -1.74 18.86
C GLU A 72 2.43 -2.18 19.20
N SER A 73 1.75 -1.47 20.11
CA SER A 73 0.34 -1.73 20.45
C SER A 73 -0.59 -1.47 19.27
N GLU A 74 -0.40 -0.35 18.58
CA GLU A 74 -1.16 -0.02 17.37
C GLU A 74 -0.93 -1.06 16.27
N ARG A 75 0.33 -1.42 16.01
CA ARG A 75 0.69 -2.47 15.05
C ARG A 75 -0.02 -3.79 15.37
N GLN A 76 -0.02 -4.19 16.66
CA GLN A 76 -0.69 -5.43 17.06
C GLN A 76 -2.20 -5.36 16.82
N THR A 77 -2.84 -4.25 17.17
CA THR A 77 -4.28 -4.02 16.95
C THR A 77 -4.63 -4.11 15.45
N LEU A 78 -3.84 -3.45 14.60
CA LEU A 78 -4.03 -3.48 13.15
C LEU A 78 -3.78 -4.88 12.55
N TYR A 79 -2.78 -5.58 13.07
CA TYR A 79 -2.48 -6.95 12.66
C TYR A 79 -3.62 -7.92 13.00
N ASP A 80 -4.17 -7.84 14.21
CA ASP A 80 -5.31 -8.67 14.63
C ASP A 80 -6.56 -8.38 13.80
N ALA A 81 -6.80 -7.10 13.48
CA ALA A 81 -7.90 -6.72 12.60
C ALA A 81 -7.70 -7.26 11.16
N ALA A 82 -6.47 -7.21 10.65
CA ALA A 82 -6.13 -7.75 9.33
C ALA A 82 -6.28 -9.29 9.29
N LEU A 83 -5.88 -10.00 10.34
CA LEU A 83 -6.11 -11.45 10.47
C LEU A 83 -7.60 -11.78 10.47
N ALA A 84 -8.40 -11.07 11.25
CA ALA A 84 -9.85 -11.28 11.28
C ALA A 84 -10.50 -11.06 9.90
N ALA A 85 -10.09 -10.01 9.19
CA ALA A 85 -10.55 -9.76 7.82
C ALA A 85 -10.11 -10.86 6.84
N ALA A 86 -8.88 -11.37 6.99
CA ALA A 86 -8.37 -12.48 6.18
C ALA A 86 -9.14 -13.77 6.44
N ASP A 87 -9.58 -14.03 7.68
CA ASP A 87 -10.41 -15.19 8.02
C ASP A 87 -11.78 -15.13 7.34
N VAL A 88 -12.43 -13.99 7.36
CA VAL A 88 -13.69 -13.75 6.65
C VAL A 88 -13.50 -13.97 5.14
N LEU A 89 -12.41 -13.44 4.58
CA LEU A 89 -12.09 -13.63 3.16
C LEU A 89 -11.85 -15.11 2.82
N SER A 90 -11.11 -15.85 3.66
CA SER A 90 -10.86 -17.27 3.49
C SER A 90 -12.15 -18.08 3.49
N ALA A 91 -13.06 -17.82 4.43
CA ALA A 91 -14.35 -18.47 4.49
C ALA A 91 -15.19 -18.22 3.22
N ALA A 92 -15.22 -16.95 2.75
CA ALA A 92 -15.91 -16.59 1.52
C ALA A 92 -15.30 -17.28 0.29
N ARG A 93 -13.96 -17.37 0.22
CA ARG A 93 -13.23 -18.09 -0.85
C ARG A 93 -13.53 -19.58 -0.87
N VAL A 94 -13.54 -20.22 0.28
CA VAL A 94 -13.87 -21.66 0.38
C VAL A 94 -15.27 -21.93 -0.13
N ALA A 95 -16.25 -21.10 0.27
CA ALA A 95 -17.63 -21.24 -0.21
C ALA A 95 -17.75 -21.02 -1.73
N ALA A 96 -17.12 -19.93 -2.23
CA ALA A 96 -17.11 -19.64 -3.66
C ALA A 96 -16.35 -20.69 -4.48
N ALA A 97 -15.28 -21.25 -3.96
CA ALA A 97 -14.50 -22.30 -4.60
C ALA A 97 -15.32 -23.61 -4.77
N ALA A 98 -16.07 -23.96 -3.74
CA ALA A 98 -16.96 -25.14 -3.79
C ALA A 98 -18.09 -24.95 -4.82
N ASP A 99 -18.76 -23.79 -4.79
CA ASP A 99 -19.81 -23.46 -5.75
C ASP A 99 -19.30 -23.44 -7.19
N LEU A 100 -18.20 -22.71 -7.43
CA LEU A 100 -17.58 -22.63 -8.77
C LEU A 100 -17.17 -24.02 -9.28
N GLY A 101 -16.51 -24.82 -8.45
CA GLY A 101 -16.06 -26.16 -8.82
C GLY A 101 -17.24 -27.07 -9.21
N ALA A 102 -18.33 -27.05 -8.43
CA ALA A 102 -19.52 -27.83 -8.71
C ALA A 102 -20.19 -27.42 -10.03
N ARG A 103 -20.43 -26.14 -10.23
CA ARG A 103 -21.10 -25.59 -11.42
C ARG A 103 -20.29 -25.81 -12.69
N VAL A 104 -18.98 -25.58 -12.64
CA VAL A 104 -18.10 -25.86 -13.80
C VAL A 104 -18.06 -27.35 -14.11
N THR A 105 -18.04 -28.22 -13.11
CA THR A 105 -18.08 -29.68 -13.32
C THR A 105 -19.39 -30.11 -14.00
N GLU A 106 -20.51 -29.50 -13.66
CA GLU A 106 -21.81 -29.75 -14.32
C GLU A 106 -21.78 -29.28 -15.77
N GLU A 107 -21.27 -28.09 -16.05
CA GLU A 107 -21.12 -27.54 -17.42
C GLU A 107 -20.20 -28.41 -18.30
N LEU A 108 -19.12 -28.94 -17.75
CA LEU A 108 -18.22 -29.84 -18.48
C LEU A 108 -18.96 -31.11 -18.97
N GLY A 109 -19.91 -31.59 -18.21
CA GLY A 109 -20.79 -32.71 -18.65
C GLY A 109 -21.59 -32.38 -19.91
N SER A 110 -22.09 -31.14 -20.02
CA SER A 110 -22.80 -30.60 -21.19
C SER A 110 -21.89 -30.43 -22.40
N LEU A 111 -20.60 -30.21 -22.20
CA LEU A 111 -19.56 -30.02 -23.23
C LEU A 111 -18.91 -31.35 -23.67
N ALA A 112 -19.57 -32.48 -23.51
CA ALA A 112 -19.07 -33.81 -23.86
C ALA A 112 -17.80 -34.24 -23.10
N MET A 113 -17.64 -33.76 -21.86
CA MET A 113 -16.53 -34.11 -20.97
C MET A 113 -17.06 -34.89 -19.75
N LEU A 114 -17.73 -35.98 -19.99
CA LEU A 114 -18.25 -36.83 -18.93
C LEU A 114 -17.14 -37.40 -18.04
N GLY A 115 -17.25 -37.22 -16.72
CA GLY A 115 -16.24 -37.64 -15.76
C GLY A 115 -15.10 -36.64 -15.56
N ALA A 116 -15.13 -35.53 -16.29
CA ALA A 116 -14.24 -34.39 -15.98
C ALA A 116 -14.71 -33.65 -14.73
N SER A 117 -13.78 -33.06 -13.99
CA SER A 117 -14.09 -32.23 -12.82
C SER A 117 -13.06 -31.13 -12.58
N LEU A 118 -13.56 -30.03 -12.04
CA LEU A 118 -12.73 -28.92 -11.56
C LEU A 118 -12.85 -28.82 -10.04
N GLU A 119 -11.71 -28.81 -9.37
CA GLU A 119 -11.58 -28.44 -7.96
C GLU A 119 -10.87 -27.11 -7.84
N VAL A 120 -11.46 -26.15 -7.13
CA VAL A 120 -10.78 -24.92 -6.73
C VAL A 120 -10.35 -25.10 -5.28
N ARG A 121 -9.05 -25.29 -5.08
CA ARG A 121 -8.49 -25.54 -3.75
C ARG A 121 -8.02 -24.23 -3.13
N VAL A 122 -8.53 -23.91 -1.93
CA VAL A 122 -8.10 -22.79 -1.11
C VAL A 122 -7.29 -23.36 0.04
N THR A 123 -6.02 -23.03 0.11
CA THR A 123 -5.10 -23.52 1.14
C THR A 123 -4.52 -22.36 1.92
N PRO A 124 -4.70 -22.31 3.26
CA PRO A 124 -4.03 -21.30 4.07
C PRO A 124 -2.51 -21.38 3.90
N ARG A 125 -1.86 -20.22 3.77
CA ARG A 125 -0.40 -20.13 3.75
C ARG A 125 0.14 -20.33 5.17
N ASP A 126 0.89 -21.38 5.34
CA ASP A 126 1.59 -21.68 6.59
C ASP A 126 2.97 -21.02 6.56
N LYS A 127 3.00 -19.70 6.76
CA LYS A 127 4.24 -18.97 7.00
C LYS A 127 4.33 -18.68 8.49
N ALA A 128 5.32 -19.26 9.15
CA ALA A 128 5.49 -19.17 10.60
C ALA A 128 5.59 -17.73 11.12
N ASP A 129 6.06 -16.78 10.29
CA ASP A 129 6.34 -15.43 10.72
C ASP A 129 5.37 -14.37 10.16
N ASP A 130 4.72 -14.60 9.02
CA ASP A 130 3.71 -13.71 8.44
C ASP A 130 2.81 -14.44 7.43
N PRO A 131 1.63 -14.94 7.86
CA PRO A 131 0.69 -15.58 6.96
C PRO A 131 -0.03 -14.60 6.03
N LEU A 132 -0.03 -13.28 6.35
CA LEU A 132 -0.75 -12.27 5.59
C LEU A 132 0.06 -11.81 4.37
N GLY A 133 -0.61 -11.70 3.25
CA GLY A 133 -0.14 -11.05 2.05
C GLY A 133 -1.12 -9.96 1.61
N PRO A 134 -0.81 -9.20 0.55
CA PRO A 134 -1.66 -8.12 0.06
C PRO A 134 -3.05 -8.61 -0.38
N TYR A 135 -3.21 -9.92 -0.61
CA TYR A 135 -4.47 -10.55 -1.02
C TYR A 135 -5.01 -11.54 0.03
N GLY A 136 -4.71 -11.35 1.29
CA GLY A 136 -5.10 -12.27 2.37
C GLY A 136 -4.07 -13.39 2.59
N ARG A 137 -4.50 -14.47 3.23
CA ARG A 137 -3.62 -15.53 3.72
C ARG A 137 -3.70 -16.86 2.97
N ASP A 138 -4.44 -16.94 1.86
CA ASP A 138 -4.66 -18.18 1.14
C ASP A 138 -3.90 -18.24 -0.16
N ASP A 139 -3.49 -19.45 -0.53
CA ASP A 139 -3.11 -19.81 -1.88
C ASP A 139 -4.28 -20.51 -2.57
N ILE A 140 -4.53 -20.16 -3.83
CA ILE A 140 -5.63 -20.70 -4.62
C ILE A 140 -5.05 -21.51 -5.79
N ALA A 141 -5.49 -22.75 -5.93
CA ALA A 141 -5.11 -23.61 -7.03
C ALA A 141 -6.35 -24.16 -7.75
N PHE A 142 -6.34 -24.05 -9.08
CA PHE A 142 -7.31 -24.67 -9.96
C PHE A 142 -6.78 -26.05 -10.40
N LEU A 143 -7.44 -27.10 -9.99
CA LEU A 143 -7.05 -28.49 -10.23
C LEU A 143 -8.09 -29.14 -11.12
N PHE A 144 -7.63 -29.71 -12.21
CA PHE A 144 -8.46 -30.29 -13.23
C PHE A 144 -8.23 -31.80 -13.36
N THR A 145 -9.32 -32.55 -13.46
CA THR A 145 -9.35 -33.99 -13.76
C THR A 145 -10.10 -34.13 -15.08
N PRO A 146 -9.44 -34.53 -16.20
CA PRO A 146 -10.07 -34.54 -17.53
C PRO A 146 -11.09 -35.66 -17.72
N PHE A 147 -10.95 -36.80 -17.04
CA PHE A 147 -11.90 -37.92 -17.06
C PHE A 147 -11.74 -38.77 -15.79
N GLU A 148 -12.74 -39.61 -15.51
CA GLU A 148 -12.72 -40.47 -14.33
C GLU A 148 -11.49 -41.38 -14.32
N GLY A 149 -10.76 -41.39 -13.21
CA GLY A 149 -9.53 -42.17 -13.02
C GLY A 149 -8.24 -41.51 -13.50
N SER A 150 -8.32 -40.34 -14.13
CA SER A 150 -7.12 -39.56 -14.45
C SER A 150 -6.59 -38.80 -13.23
N PRO A 151 -5.26 -38.52 -13.18
CA PRO A 151 -4.70 -37.76 -12.08
C PRO A 151 -5.21 -36.33 -12.09
N GLN A 152 -5.52 -35.81 -10.90
CA GLN A 152 -5.83 -34.41 -10.72
C GLN A 152 -4.55 -33.58 -10.74
N LEU A 153 -4.44 -32.64 -11.66
CA LEU A 153 -3.27 -31.81 -11.86
C LEU A 153 -3.64 -30.32 -11.96
N PRO A 154 -2.70 -29.40 -11.71
CA PRO A 154 -2.93 -27.98 -11.98
C PRO A 154 -3.41 -27.77 -13.43
N MET A 155 -4.43 -26.95 -13.62
CA MET A 155 -5.14 -26.72 -14.89
C MET A 155 -4.20 -26.50 -16.08
N GLY A 156 -3.13 -25.74 -15.91
CA GLY A 156 -2.14 -25.49 -16.98
C GLY A 156 -1.21 -26.66 -17.32
N LYS A 157 -1.30 -27.80 -16.60
CA LYS A 157 -0.43 -28.99 -16.80
C LYS A 157 -1.21 -30.25 -17.16
N SER A 158 -2.54 -30.24 -17.07
CA SER A 158 -3.38 -31.43 -17.08
C SER A 158 -4.23 -31.60 -18.34
N ALA A 159 -4.45 -30.54 -19.12
CA ALA A 159 -5.37 -30.53 -20.20
C ALA A 159 -4.69 -30.54 -21.59
N SER A 160 -5.27 -31.29 -22.54
CA SER A 160 -5.01 -31.10 -23.95
C SER A 160 -5.58 -29.75 -24.42
N GLY A 161 -5.19 -29.26 -25.60
CA GLY A 161 -5.68 -27.98 -26.12
C GLY A 161 -7.23 -27.91 -26.16
N GLY A 162 -7.89 -28.96 -26.65
CA GLY A 162 -9.35 -29.04 -26.72
C GLY A 162 -10.04 -29.16 -25.35
N GLU A 163 -9.43 -29.89 -24.40
CA GLU A 163 -9.93 -29.97 -23.03
C GLU A 163 -9.83 -28.62 -22.32
N LEU A 164 -8.72 -27.92 -22.51
CA LEU A 164 -8.54 -26.60 -21.94
C LEU A 164 -9.52 -25.57 -22.52
N SER A 165 -9.77 -25.60 -23.83
CA SER A 165 -10.75 -24.73 -24.48
C SER A 165 -12.17 -24.94 -23.92
N ARG A 166 -12.59 -26.18 -23.75
CA ARG A 166 -13.91 -26.49 -23.15
C ARG A 166 -13.98 -26.14 -21.67
N LEU A 167 -12.90 -26.36 -20.92
CA LEU A 167 -12.83 -25.91 -19.53
C LEU A 167 -12.93 -24.38 -19.40
N MET A 168 -12.24 -23.66 -20.27
CA MET A 168 -12.34 -22.19 -20.27
C MET A 168 -13.76 -21.71 -20.65
N LEU A 169 -14.40 -22.37 -21.62
CA LEU A 169 -15.79 -22.08 -21.98
C LEU A 169 -16.74 -22.32 -20.78
N ALA A 170 -16.60 -23.45 -20.08
CA ALA A 170 -17.41 -23.73 -18.89
C ALA A 170 -17.21 -22.68 -17.79
N LEU A 171 -15.95 -22.28 -17.56
CA LEU A 171 -15.62 -21.21 -16.59
C LEU A 171 -16.27 -19.87 -16.97
N GLU A 172 -16.23 -19.49 -18.24
CA GLU A 172 -16.84 -18.24 -18.72
C GLU A 172 -18.36 -18.28 -18.61
N LEU A 173 -19.01 -19.38 -18.94
CA LEU A 173 -20.46 -19.54 -18.78
C LEU A 173 -20.89 -19.38 -17.32
N VAL A 174 -20.22 -20.07 -16.40
CA VAL A 174 -20.49 -19.97 -14.95
C VAL A 174 -20.20 -18.57 -14.42
N ALA A 175 -19.12 -17.95 -14.86
CA ALA A 175 -18.76 -16.57 -14.44
C ALA A 175 -19.78 -15.54 -14.96
N ALA A 176 -20.27 -15.71 -16.18
CA ALA A 176 -21.29 -14.85 -16.79
C ALA A 176 -22.61 -14.90 -15.99
N ASP A 177 -23.07 -16.10 -15.62
CA ASP A 177 -24.28 -16.28 -14.84
C ASP A 177 -24.17 -15.65 -13.45
N THR A 178 -23.01 -15.79 -12.81
CA THR A 178 -22.73 -15.22 -11.47
C THR A 178 -22.73 -13.68 -11.46
N ARG A 179 -22.36 -13.05 -12.57
CA ARG A 179 -22.32 -11.57 -12.70
C ARG A 179 -23.67 -10.93 -13.04
N GLY A 180 -24.75 -11.68 -13.01
CA GLY A 180 -26.09 -11.18 -13.34
C GLY A 180 -26.29 -10.98 -14.83
N GLY A 181 -25.83 -11.90 -15.62
CA GLY A 181 -25.66 -11.96 -17.08
C GLY A 181 -26.77 -11.50 -18.03
N ALA A 182 -27.82 -10.84 -17.54
CA ALA A 182 -28.95 -10.39 -18.39
C ALA A 182 -28.55 -9.34 -19.46
N ASP A 183 -27.42 -8.65 -19.29
CA ASP A 183 -27.01 -7.54 -20.16
C ASP A 183 -25.66 -7.79 -20.88
N GLN A 184 -25.08 -8.98 -20.81
CA GLN A 184 -23.79 -9.28 -21.46
C GLN A 184 -24.02 -10.19 -22.68
N THR A 185 -23.48 -9.77 -23.82
CA THR A 185 -23.44 -10.60 -25.04
C THR A 185 -22.06 -11.20 -25.17
N PHE A 186 -21.96 -12.53 -25.17
CA PHE A 186 -20.71 -13.26 -25.41
C PHE A 186 -20.66 -13.66 -26.90
N ILE A 187 -19.52 -13.41 -27.51
CA ILE A 187 -19.23 -13.84 -28.89
C ILE A 187 -18.08 -14.83 -28.76
N PHE A 188 -18.35 -16.09 -29.09
CA PHE A 188 -17.35 -17.14 -29.12
C PHE A 188 -16.94 -17.37 -30.58
N ASP A 189 -15.65 -17.33 -30.85
CA ASP A 189 -15.05 -17.63 -32.14
C ASP A 189 -14.22 -18.91 -32.02
N GLU A 190 -14.23 -19.76 -33.02
CA GLU A 190 -13.47 -21.01 -33.13
C GLU A 190 -13.58 -21.95 -31.91
N VAL A 191 -14.75 -22.04 -31.27
CA VAL A 191 -14.94 -22.91 -30.08
C VAL A 191 -14.76 -24.40 -30.36
N ASP A 192 -14.77 -24.81 -31.61
CA ASP A 192 -14.58 -26.17 -32.12
C ASP A 192 -13.16 -26.43 -32.67
N ALA A 193 -12.28 -25.46 -32.69
CA ALA A 193 -10.92 -25.58 -33.23
C ALA A 193 -10.02 -26.57 -32.48
N GLY A 194 -10.49 -27.17 -31.39
CA GLY A 194 -9.77 -28.14 -30.56
C GLY A 194 -10.51 -29.47 -30.32
N VAL A 195 -11.56 -29.74 -31.08
CA VAL A 195 -12.39 -30.96 -30.94
C VAL A 195 -11.94 -32.03 -31.91
#